data_24a2498e419e38a4e00235c059066cdf
#
_entry.id   24a2498e419e38a4e00235c059066cdf
#
_cell.length_a   1.000
_cell.length_b   1.000
_cell.length_c   1.000
_cell.angle_alpha   90.00
_cell.angle_beta   90.00
_cell.angle_gamma   90.00
#
_symmetry.space_group_name_H-M   'P 1'
#
loop_
_entity.id
_entity.type
_entity.pdbx_description
1 polymer ?
#
loop_
_entity_poly.entity_id
_entity_poly.type
_entity_poly.pdbx_seq_one_letter_code
_entity_poly.pdbx_strand_id
1 'polypeptide(L)'
;MSFTKNKRYQPIIGAQMEGAEDIYSLNRHALGPGDLAESEWKEAGLASPNMTSIREYRLQRVRDKLKKFDCAGILLYDPLNIRYATDSTNMSVWTAHNAARYALVMTEGPVIVFEFDGHEFLSNHNPLVTEVRPATTYLYFTAGEFSKNRAKIWA
;
A
#
# COMPACT_ATOMS: atom_id res chain seq x y z
N MET A 1 -18.48 1.69 -3.62
CA MET A 1 -18.02 1.39 -5.00
C MET A 1 -16.99 0.29 -4.92
N SER A 2 -17.27 -0.87 -5.48
CA SER A 2 -16.29 -1.94 -5.59
C SER A 2 -15.27 -1.52 -6.65
N PHE A 3 -14.04 -1.22 -6.23
CA PHE A 3 -12.94 -1.14 -7.17
C PHE A 3 -12.67 -2.54 -7.69
N THR A 4 -13.29 -2.90 -8.80
CA THR A 4 -12.86 -4.06 -9.55
C THR A 4 -11.35 -3.95 -9.77
N LYS A 5 -10.61 -5.05 -9.61
CA LYS A 5 -9.21 -5.19 -10.02
C LYS A 5 -9.11 -4.73 -11.46
N ASN A 6 -8.88 -3.44 -11.65
CA ASN A 6 -9.13 -2.81 -12.92
C ASN A 6 -7.84 -2.88 -13.75
N LYS A 7 -7.99 -3.00 -15.04
CA LYS A 7 -6.96 -2.87 -16.08
C LYS A 7 -6.01 -1.66 -15.91
N ARG A 8 -6.33 -0.73 -15.00
CA ARG A 8 -5.48 0.42 -14.61
C ARG A 8 -4.10 0.02 -14.06
N TYR A 9 -3.94 -1.22 -13.59
CA TYR A 9 -2.70 -1.73 -12.99
C TYR A 9 -1.97 -2.74 -13.85
N GLN A 10 -2.28 -2.80 -15.10
CA GLN A 10 -1.40 -3.52 -16.01
C GLN A 10 -0.07 -2.76 -16.05
N PRO A 11 1.07 -3.44 -15.79
CA PRO A 11 2.36 -2.81 -15.88
C PRO A 11 2.49 -2.22 -17.29
N ILE A 12 2.92 -0.97 -17.38
CA ILE A 12 3.38 -0.43 -18.64
C ILE A 12 4.74 -1.05 -18.87
N ILE A 13 4.80 -1.94 -19.81
CA ILE A 13 6.03 -2.53 -20.28
C ILE A 13 6.80 -1.42 -21.01
N GLY A 14 7.83 -0.91 -20.33
CA GLY A 14 8.64 0.18 -20.82
C GLY A 14 7.88 1.52 -20.91
N ALA A 15 8.60 2.60 -21.01
CA ALA A 15 8.03 3.90 -21.34
C ALA A 15 7.71 3.95 -22.83
N GLN A 16 6.78 3.14 -23.29
CA GLN A 16 6.24 3.26 -24.64
C GLN A 16 5.35 4.49 -24.67
N MET A 17 5.96 5.63 -24.89
CA MET A 17 5.22 6.87 -25.16
C MET A 17 4.61 6.88 -26.55
N GLU A 18 5.04 5.99 -27.45
CA GLU A 18 4.46 5.82 -28.77
C GLU A 18 3.09 5.14 -28.66
N GLY A 19 2.05 5.86 -29.00
CA GLY A 19 0.68 5.36 -28.99
C GLY A 19 -0.06 5.43 -27.66
N ALA A 20 0.42 6.15 -26.66
CA ALA A 20 -0.34 6.46 -25.48
C ALA A 20 -1.46 7.46 -25.84
N GLU A 21 -2.58 6.94 -26.27
CA GLU A 21 -3.79 7.75 -26.57
C GLU A 21 -4.44 8.32 -25.30
N ASP A 22 -4.06 7.81 -24.14
CA ASP A 22 -4.63 8.18 -22.85
C ASP A 22 -3.54 8.73 -21.91
N ILE A 23 -3.70 9.98 -21.51
CA ILE A 23 -2.83 10.64 -20.54
C ILE A 23 -2.71 9.84 -19.21
N TYR A 24 -3.73 9.08 -18.86
CA TYR A 24 -3.70 8.20 -17.68
C TYR A 24 -2.73 7.04 -17.84
N SER A 25 -2.34 6.68 -19.04
CA SER A 25 -1.33 5.64 -19.27
C SER A 25 0.05 6.09 -18.83
N LEU A 26 0.33 7.39 -18.86
CA LEU A 26 1.61 7.99 -18.43
C LEU A 26 1.83 7.91 -16.92
N ASN A 27 0.75 7.78 -16.14
CA ASN A 27 0.79 7.71 -14.68
C ASN A 27 0.69 6.29 -14.15
N ARG A 28 0.77 5.29 -15.01
CA ARG A 28 0.79 3.90 -14.56
C ARG A 28 2.14 3.58 -13.95
N HIS A 29 2.13 3.19 -12.71
CA HIS A 29 3.33 2.73 -12.04
C HIS A 29 3.51 1.24 -12.31
N ALA A 30 4.61 0.88 -12.96
CA ALA A 30 5.07 -0.50 -12.96
C ALA A 30 5.45 -0.87 -11.53
N LEU A 31 4.78 -1.88 -10.97
CA LEU A 31 5.10 -2.40 -9.66
C LEU A 31 6.18 -3.46 -9.81
N GLY A 32 7.40 -3.09 -9.54
CA GLY A 32 8.55 -3.96 -9.66
C GLY A 32 9.49 -3.58 -10.81
N PRO A 33 10.51 -4.40 -11.06
CA PRO A 33 11.39 -4.23 -12.21
C PRO A 33 10.61 -4.46 -13.49
N GLY A 34 10.90 -3.66 -14.52
CA GLY A 34 10.35 -3.90 -15.85
C GLY A 34 11.13 -5.00 -16.58
N ASP A 35 10.60 -5.43 -17.73
CA ASP A 35 11.16 -6.53 -18.54
C ASP A 35 12.62 -6.32 -18.89
N LEU A 36 13.03 -5.07 -19.12
CA LEU A 36 14.43 -4.74 -19.40
C LEU A 36 15.33 -5.12 -18.21
N ALA A 37 14.96 -4.71 -17.00
CA ALA A 37 15.75 -5.01 -15.80
C ALA A 37 15.76 -6.53 -15.51
N GLU A 38 14.68 -7.23 -15.76
CA GLU A 38 14.62 -8.68 -15.62
C GLU A 38 15.53 -9.39 -16.63
N SER A 39 15.59 -8.90 -17.87
CA SER A 39 16.49 -9.40 -18.90
C SER A 39 17.96 -9.18 -18.53
N GLU A 40 18.33 -7.98 -18.10
CA GLU A 40 19.67 -7.64 -17.66
C GLU A 40 20.10 -8.49 -16.45
N TRP A 41 19.21 -8.69 -15.48
CA TRP A 41 19.47 -9.56 -14.33
C TRP A 41 19.72 -11.00 -14.76
N LYS A 42 18.91 -11.53 -15.67
CA LYS A 42 19.09 -12.88 -16.19
C LYS A 42 20.42 -13.03 -16.93
N GLU A 43 20.82 -12.05 -17.75
CA GLU A 43 22.11 -12.03 -18.42
C GLU A 43 23.28 -11.98 -17.42
N ALA A 44 23.12 -11.26 -16.32
CA ALA A 44 24.07 -11.18 -15.22
C ALA A 44 24.04 -12.42 -14.29
N GLY A 45 23.23 -13.44 -14.57
CA GLY A 45 23.07 -14.62 -13.73
C GLY A 45 22.33 -14.36 -12.42
N LEU A 46 21.60 -13.26 -12.33
CA LEU A 46 20.77 -12.90 -11.18
C LEU A 46 19.32 -13.36 -11.40
N ALA A 47 18.63 -13.64 -10.31
CA ALA A 47 17.21 -13.95 -10.33
C ALA A 47 16.43 -12.88 -9.55
N SER A 48 15.22 -12.59 -10.00
CA SER A 48 14.28 -11.73 -9.26
C SER A 48 14.00 -12.33 -7.89
N PRO A 49 13.98 -11.50 -6.82
CA PRO A 49 13.63 -11.98 -5.50
C PRO A 49 12.18 -12.46 -5.46
N ASN A 50 11.92 -13.52 -4.71
CA ASN A 50 10.55 -13.98 -4.49
C ASN A 50 9.82 -13.00 -3.55
N MET A 51 9.18 -12.00 -4.14
CA MET A 51 8.48 -10.96 -3.39
C MET A 51 7.32 -11.50 -2.57
N THR A 52 6.64 -12.55 -3.04
CA THR A 52 5.54 -13.19 -2.30
C THR A 52 6.05 -13.75 -0.98
N SER A 53 7.11 -14.55 -1.02
CA SER A 53 7.71 -15.12 0.19
C SER A 53 8.23 -14.04 1.15
N ILE A 54 8.81 -12.95 0.62
CA ILE A 54 9.30 -11.83 1.44
C ILE A 54 8.13 -11.13 2.14
N ARG A 55 7.04 -10.89 1.43
CA ARG A 55 5.83 -10.24 1.97
C ARG A 55 5.19 -11.07 3.07
N GLU A 56 4.95 -12.34 2.80
CA GLU A 56 4.38 -13.30 3.76
C GLU A 56 5.26 -13.42 5.01
N TYR A 57 6.57 -13.54 4.83
CA TYR A 57 7.52 -13.62 5.94
C TYR A 57 7.48 -12.37 6.83
N ARG A 58 7.44 -11.17 6.24
CA ARG A 58 7.37 -9.91 7.00
C ARG A 58 6.08 -9.80 7.79
N LEU A 59 4.95 -10.06 7.16
CA LEU A 59 3.64 -10.04 7.82
C LEU A 59 3.59 -11.08 8.95
N GLN A 60 4.07 -12.29 8.72
CA GLN A 60 4.11 -13.33 9.74
C GLN A 60 4.97 -12.92 10.94
N ARG A 61 6.11 -12.29 10.72
CA ARG A 61 6.93 -11.75 11.82
C ARG A 61 6.20 -10.69 12.66
N VAL A 62 5.39 -9.83 12.04
CA VAL A 62 4.54 -8.88 12.79
C VAL A 62 3.57 -9.65 13.65
N ARG A 63 2.85 -10.61 13.08
CA ARG A 63 1.87 -11.44 13.78
C ARG A 63 2.49 -12.25 14.93
N ASP A 64 3.67 -12.80 14.75
CA ASP A 64 4.39 -13.53 15.79
C ASP A 64 4.74 -12.62 16.98
N LYS A 65 5.11 -11.36 16.71
CA LYS A 65 5.34 -10.37 17.76
C LYS A 65 4.05 -9.99 18.47
N LEU A 66 2.96 -9.81 17.77
CA LEU A 66 1.65 -9.53 18.37
C LEU A 66 1.23 -10.69 19.29
N LYS A 67 1.37 -11.93 18.85
CA LYS A 67 1.12 -13.12 19.67
C LYS A 67 2.00 -13.13 20.92
N LYS A 68 3.30 -12.85 20.77
CA LYS A 68 4.24 -12.81 21.89
C LYS A 68 3.87 -11.76 22.95
N PHE A 69 3.30 -10.64 22.54
CA PHE A 69 2.89 -9.55 23.42
C PHE A 69 1.41 -9.59 23.81
N ASP A 70 0.71 -10.68 23.49
CA ASP A 70 -0.72 -10.87 23.75
C ASP A 70 -1.59 -9.71 23.22
N CYS A 71 -1.27 -9.25 22.02
CA CYS A 71 -2.01 -8.18 21.35
C CYS A 71 -2.97 -8.77 20.32
N ALA A 72 -4.20 -8.29 20.25
CA ALA A 72 -5.17 -8.69 19.23
C ALA A 72 -4.81 -8.18 17.84
N GLY A 73 -4.10 -7.07 17.75
CA GLY A 73 -3.67 -6.43 16.52
C GLY A 73 -2.83 -5.20 16.79
N ILE A 74 -2.40 -4.54 15.70
CA ILE A 74 -1.65 -3.28 15.76
C ILE A 74 -2.17 -2.30 14.72
N LEU A 75 -2.29 -1.05 15.12
CA LEU A 75 -2.56 0.06 14.23
C LEU A 75 -1.24 0.77 13.89
N LEU A 76 -0.87 0.75 12.64
CA LEU A 76 0.37 1.30 12.11
C LEU A 76 0.10 2.64 11.44
N TYR A 77 0.82 3.68 11.82
CA TYR A 77 0.79 5.01 11.21
C TYR A 77 2.05 5.36 10.44
N ASP A 78 3.19 4.84 10.90
CA ASP A 78 4.46 5.08 10.26
C ASP A 78 4.52 4.40 8.89
N PRO A 79 4.84 5.15 7.80
CA PRO A 79 4.84 4.61 6.44
C PRO A 79 5.85 3.48 6.22
N LEU A 80 6.96 3.45 6.95
CA LEU A 80 7.94 2.36 6.85
C LEU A 80 7.40 1.09 7.49
N ASN A 81 6.72 1.21 8.63
CA ASN A 81 6.09 0.09 9.30
C ASN A 81 4.90 -0.46 8.48
N ILE A 82 4.10 0.42 7.89
CA ILE A 82 3.03 0.02 6.97
C ILE A 82 3.63 -0.74 5.78
N ARG A 83 4.67 -0.19 5.14
CA ARG A 83 5.36 -0.85 4.03
C ARG A 83 5.98 -2.18 4.46
N TYR A 84 6.55 -2.26 5.64
CA TYR A 84 7.12 -3.52 6.14
C TYR A 84 6.05 -4.62 6.24
N ALA A 85 4.90 -4.29 6.84
CA ALA A 85 3.83 -5.25 7.09
C ALA A 85 3.03 -5.62 5.83
N THR A 86 2.85 -4.69 4.89
CA THR A 86 1.92 -4.83 3.77
C THR A 86 2.58 -4.73 2.39
N ASP A 87 3.83 -4.28 2.31
CA ASP A 87 4.52 -3.91 1.06
C ASP A 87 3.75 -2.87 0.22
N SER A 88 2.92 -2.07 0.88
CA SER A 88 2.17 -0.98 0.27
C SER A 88 2.75 0.37 0.69
N THR A 89 2.82 1.31 -0.25
CA THR A 89 3.40 2.64 -0.02
C THR A 89 2.55 3.72 -0.68
N ASN A 90 2.61 4.93 -0.11
CA ASN A 90 1.99 6.13 -0.64
C ASN A 90 2.76 7.32 -0.08
N MET A 91 3.12 8.30 -0.90
CA MET A 91 3.75 9.59 -0.53
C MET A 91 4.46 9.59 0.85
N SER A 92 5.46 8.72 1.02
CA SER A 92 6.00 8.35 2.35
C SER A 92 6.45 9.55 3.18
N VAL A 93 7.06 10.57 2.56
CA VAL A 93 7.52 11.78 3.27
C VAL A 93 6.33 12.58 3.79
N TRP A 94 5.29 12.73 2.97
CA TRP A 94 4.10 13.48 3.36
C TRP A 94 3.30 12.74 4.43
N THR A 95 3.08 11.43 4.27
CA THR A 95 2.33 10.60 5.22
C THR A 95 3.06 10.40 6.55
N ALA A 96 4.39 10.53 6.59
CA ALA A 96 5.14 10.53 7.85
C ALA A 96 4.81 11.73 8.75
N HIS A 97 4.41 12.86 8.15
CA HIS A 97 4.06 14.08 8.87
C HIS A 97 2.54 14.25 9.05
N ASN A 98 1.76 13.50 8.31
CA ASN A 98 0.31 13.64 8.25
C ASN A 98 -0.36 12.28 8.41
N ALA A 99 -1.12 12.11 9.49
CA ALA A 99 -1.84 10.87 9.78
C ALA A 99 -3.06 10.68 8.84
N ALA A 100 -2.79 10.65 7.54
CA ALA A 100 -3.80 10.50 6.49
C ALA A 100 -3.89 9.07 5.95
N ARG A 101 -2.96 8.21 6.39
CA ARG A 101 -2.88 6.80 6.00
C ARG A 101 -2.47 5.96 7.18
N TYR A 102 -3.13 4.84 7.39
CA TYR A 102 -2.81 3.92 8.48
C TYR A 102 -3.23 2.49 8.09
N ALA A 103 -2.70 1.50 8.81
CA ALA A 103 -3.03 0.11 8.56
C ALA A 103 -3.31 -0.64 9.88
N LEU A 104 -4.37 -1.42 9.90
CA LEU A 104 -4.69 -2.33 10.98
C LEU A 104 -4.25 -3.75 10.59
N VAL A 105 -3.34 -4.29 11.35
CA VAL A 105 -2.88 -5.68 11.19
C VAL A 105 -3.36 -6.48 12.38
N MET A 106 -4.29 -7.40 12.15
CA MET A 106 -4.76 -8.32 13.19
C MET A 106 -3.77 -9.47 13.38
N THR A 107 -3.65 -9.93 14.61
CA THR A 107 -2.81 -11.09 14.97
C THR A 107 -3.28 -12.32 14.22
N GLU A 108 -4.58 -12.49 14.14
CA GLU A 108 -5.26 -13.48 13.30
C GLU A 108 -6.40 -12.76 12.58
N GLY A 109 -6.50 -13.00 11.26
CA GLY A 109 -7.56 -12.38 10.47
C GLY A 109 -7.05 -11.28 9.52
N PRO A 110 -7.83 -10.21 9.30
CA PRO A 110 -7.61 -9.26 8.23
C PRO A 110 -6.40 -8.36 8.43
N VAL A 111 -5.88 -7.91 7.29
CA VAL A 111 -5.02 -6.74 7.16
C VAL A 111 -5.82 -5.68 6.43
N ILE A 112 -6.11 -4.57 7.08
CA ILE A 112 -6.93 -3.49 6.54
C ILE A 112 -6.04 -2.27 6.37
N VAL A 113 -6.00 -1.73 5.15
CA VAL A 113 -5.29 -0.48 4.87
C VAL A 113 -6.32 0.62 4.68
N PHE A 114 -6.15 1.69 5.46
CA PHE A 114 -6.93 2.91 5.32
C PHE A 114 -6.10 3.87 4.48
N GLU A 115 -6.52 4.08 3.25
CA GLU A 115 -5.83 4.94 2.29
C GLU A 115 -6.39 6.36 2.30
N PHE A 116 -5.54 7.30 1.95
CA PHE A 116 -5.98 8.64 1.65
C PHE A 116 -7.00 8.60 0.51
N ASP A 117 -8.06 9.36 0.66
CA ASP A 117 -9.20 9.38 -0.27
C ASP A 117 -8.76 9.52 -1.74
N GLY A 118 -9.28 8.65 -2.59
CA GLY A 118 -8.91 8.56 -4.00
C GLY A 118 -7.60 7.81 -4.31
N HIS A 119 -6.90 7.30 -3.29
CA HIS A 119 -5.62 6.58 -3.45
C HIS A 119 -5.71 5.08 -3.12
N GLU A 120 -6.91 4.54 -2.95
CA GLU A 120 -7.16 3.13 -2.59
C GLU A 120 -6.52 2.16 -3.58
N PHE A 121 -6.35 2.60 -4.81
CA PHE A 121 -5.72 1.82 -5.87
C PHE A 121 -4.27 1.42 -5.56
N LEU A 122 -3.56 2.17 -4.71
CA LEU A 122 -2.18 1.87 -4.35
C LEU A 122 -2.04 0.59 -3.51
N SER A 123 -3.10 0.18 -2.84
CA SER A 123 -3.11 -0.97 -1.95
C SER A 123 -3.98 -2.14 -2.43
N ASN A 124 -4.94 -1.88 -3.30
CA ASN A 124 -5.92 -2.88 -3.76
C ASN A 124 -5.34 -4.08 -4.52
N HIS A 125 -4.15 -3.94 -5.10
CA HIS A 125 -3.49 -5.01 -5.84
C HIS A 125 -2.71 -5.96 -4.93
N ASN A 126 -2.51 -5.61 -3.67
CA ASN A 126 -1.65 -6.37 -2.77
C ASN A 126 -2.40 -7.59 -2.20
N PRO A 127 -1.89 -8.82 -2.41
CA PRO A 127 -2.57 -10.04 -1.97
C PRO A 127 -2.61 -10.19 -0.44
N LEU A 128 -1.75 -9.49 0.30
CA LEU A 128 -1.72 -9.51 1.77
C LEU A 128 -2.75 -8.57 2.40
N VAL A 129 -3.24 -7.60 1.63
CA VAL A 129 -4.24 -6.65 2.08
C VAL A 129 -5.62 -7.25 1.85
N THR A 130 -6.32 -7.51 2.95
CA THR A 130 -7.65 -8.10 2.91
C THR A 130 -8.70 -7.09 2.46
N GLU A 131 -8.55 -5.85 2.90
CA GLU A 131 -9.50 -4.79 2.63
C GLU A 131 -8.79 -3.43 2.56
N VAL A 132 -9.25 -2.56 1.67
CA VAL A 132 -8.82 -1.16 1.61
C VAL A 132 -10.04 -0.28 1.83
N ARG A 133 -9.91 0.65 2.76
CA ARG A 133 -10.94 1.63 3.12
C ARG A 133 -10.42 3.04 2.93
N PRO A 134 -11.27 4.02 2.66
CA PRO A 134 -10.88 5.43 2.76
C PRO A 134 -10.52 5.77 4.22
N ALA A 135 -9.40 6.46 4.40
CA ALA A 135 -8.98 6.93 5.70
C ALA A 135 -9.86 8.09 6.18
N THR A 136 -10.26 8.06 7.43
CA THR A 136 -10.86 9.25 8.05
C THR A 136 -9.74 10.24 8.37
N THR A 137 -9.67 11.32 7.60
CA THR A 137 -8.69 12.37 7.81
C THR A 137 -9.21 13.42 8.78
N TYR A 138 -8.45 13.72 9.81
CA TYR A 138 -8.74 14.76 10.80
C TYR A 138 -7.68 15.86 10.83
N LEU A 139 -6.88 15.93 9.77
CA LEU A 139 -5.87 16.97 9.60
C LEU A 139 -6.52 18.34 9.44
N TYR A 140 -5.89 19.36 9.99
CA TYR A 140 -6.40 20.71 9.98
C TYR A 140 -6.79 21.20 8.57
N PHE A 141 -5.93 21.03 7.59
CA PHE A 141 -6.18 21.51 6.23
C PHE A 141 -7.21 20.71 5.43
N THR A 142 -7.56 19.48 5.88
CA THR A 142 -8.61 18.67 5.26
C THR A 142 -9.92 18.68 6.03
N ALA A 143 -9.86 18.89 7.33
CA ALA A 143 -11.02 18.81 8.21
C ALA A 143 -11.43 20.18 8.77
N GLY A 144 -10.48 21.15 8.85
CA GLY A 144 -10.74 22.48 9.40
C GLY A 144 -11.40 22.42 10.79
N GLU A 145 -12.50 23.14 10.96
CA GLU A 145 -13.27 23.17 12.21
C GLU A 145 -13.89 21.81 12.59
N PHE A 146 -14.04 20.91 11.63
CA PHE A 146 -14.59 19.55 11.87
C PHE A 146 -13.57 18.54 12.38
N SER A 147 -12.31 18.92 12.60
CA SER A 147 -11.26 18.00 13.08
C SER A 147 -11.65 17.20 14.30
N LYS A 148 -12.27 17.85 15.30
CA LYS A 148 -12.73 17.18 16.52
C LYS A 148 -13.83 16.13 16.26
N ASN A 149 -14.75 16.42 15.36
CA ASN A 149 -15.83 15.51 15.00
C ASN A 149 -15.28 14.31 14.21
N ARG A 150 -14.37 14.55 13.29
CA ARG A 150 -13.72 13.47 12.51
C ARG A 150 -12.87 12.56 13.40
N ALA A 151 -12.15 13.11 14.37
CA ALA A 151 -11.41 12.33 15.34
C ALA A 151 -12.31 11.41 16.18
N LYS A 152 -13.53 11.90 16.57
CA LYS A 152 -14.52 11.07 17.26
C LYS A 152 -15.11 9.96 16.38
N ILE A 153 -15.31 10.23 15.09
CA ILE A 153 -15.78 9.21 14.13
C ILE A 153 -14.72 8.14 13.92
N TRP A 154 -13.47 8.56 13.91
CA TRP A 154 -12.36 7.63 13.77
C TRP A 154 -12.21 6.70 14.99
N ALA A 155 -12.32 7.22 16.19
CA ALA A 155 -12.18 6.48 17.46
C ALA A 155 -13.34 5.52 17.69
#